data_64216ba78f4c1fc3eb587f642d38c5a5
#
_entry.id   64216ba78f4c1fc3eb587f642d38c5a5
#
_cell.length_a   1.000
_cell.length_b   1.000
_cell.length_c   1.000
_cell.angle_alpha   90.00
_cell.angle_beta   90.00
_cell.angle_gamma   90.00
#
_symmetry.space_group_name_H-M   'P 1'
#
loop_
_entity.id
_entity.type
_entity.pdbx_description
1 polymer ?
#
loop_
_entity_poly.entity_id
_entity_poly.type
_entity_poly.pdbx_seq_one_letter_code
_entity_poly.pdbx_strand_id
1 'polypeptide(L)'
;MKTITVFKGDGIGPEITDAVISILKAAHAPLTYEIFNVGAAEYERNGALIPNDAFVSFEKTHLLLKSPITTPIGKGFRSLNVTLRNKYNLYANIRPAKSNDAVKTPFPNVDIVTFRENTEDLYVGIETQIDRNTVHATKIITRTASERIIRDAFIYARKKKRHKVTCVHKANILKLSDGLFLSIFKEIAKEFPDIESDDKIVDNVCMQLVMHPENFDIMVTPNLYGDIISDLTSGLIGGLGLLPSMNIGTDYAMFEAVHGSAPDIAGMHIANP
;
A
#
# COMPACT_ATOMS: atom_id res chain seq x y z
N MET A 1 -17.18 19.77 -8.23
CA MET A 1 -17.08 18.81 -7.14
C MET A 1 -16.80 17.44 -7.73
N LYS A 2 -15.94 16.62 -7.11
CA LYS A 2 -15.63 15.27 -7.57
C LYS A 2 -16.30 14.26 -6.61
N THR A 3 -17.05 13.32 -7.16
CA THR A 3 -17.67 12.25 -6.36
C THR A 3 -16.65 11.15 -6.12
N ILE A 4 -16.58 10.66 -4.89
CA ILE A 4 -15.75 9.51 -4.49
C ILE A 4 -16.63 8.47 -3.81
N THR A 5 -16.30 7.20 -4.03
CA THR A 5 -16.89 6.09 -3.29
C THR A 5 -16.19 5.93 -1.94
N VAL A 6 -16.95 5.61 -0.90
CA VAL A 6 -16.42 5.45 0.47
C VAL A 6 -16.89 4.11 1.03
N PHE A 7 -15.93 3.30 1.49
CA PHE A 7 -16.18 2.05 2.21
C PHE A 7 -15.88 2.23 3.69
N LYS A 8 -16.92 2.15 4.54
CA LYS A 8 -16.78 2.36 5.99
C LYS A 8 -16.00 1.25 6.73
N GLY A 9 -16.01 0.02 6.20
CA GLY A 9 -15.26 -1.09 6.78
C GLY A 9 -15.78 -1.58 8.14
N ASP A 10 -14.88 -2.24 8.87
CA ASP A 10 -15.17 -2.91 10.16
C ASP A 10 -14.43 -2.24 11.33
N GLY A 11 -14.80 -2.63 12.55
CA GLY A 11 -14.17 -2.19 13.78
C GLY A 11 -14.21 -0.67 13.94
N ILE A 12 -13.04 -0.02 14.03
CA ILE A 12 -12.92 1.44 14.10
C ILE A 12 -13.24 2.13 12.75
N GLY A 13 -13.40 1.37 11.67
CA GLY A 13 -13.60 1.90 10.31
C GLY A 13 -14.72 2.93 10.21
N PRO A 14 -15.94 2.68 10.71
CA PRO A 14 -17.04 3.64 10.66
C PRO A 14 -16.72 4.97 11.37
N GLU A 15 -16.18 4.94 12.58
CA GLU A 15 -15.89 6.15 13.36
C GLU A 15 -14.77 6.99 12.75
N ILE A 16 -13.67 6.38 12.28
CA ILE A 16 -12.59 7.12 11.61
C ILE A 16 -13.02 7.66 10.24
N THR A 17 -13.87 6.93 9.51
CA THR A 17 -14.43 7.42 8.23
C THR A 17 -15.26 8.69 8.45
N ASP A 18 -16.14 8.68 9.45
CA ASP A 18 -17.01 9.82 9.74
C ASP A 18 -16.18 11.04 10.21
N ALA A 19 -15.12 10.81 10.99
CA ALA A 19 -14.18 11.86 11.40
C ALA A 19 -13.43 12.44 10.18
N VAL A 20 -12.87 11.59 9.31
CA VAL A 20 -12.17 12.05 8.09
C VAL A 20 -13.09 12.84 7.16
N ILE A 21 -14.32 12.35 6.93
CA ILE A 21 -15.31 13.09 6.11
C ILE A 21 -15.63 14.46 6.73
N SER A 22 -15.76 14.53 8.06
CA SER A 22 -16.01 15.79 8.77
C SER A 22 -14.86 16.78 8.60
N ILE A 23 -13.62 16.31 8.70
CA ILE A 23 -12.40 17.11 8.45
C ILE A 23 -12.36 17.61 7.01
N LEU A 24 -12.60 16.73 6.03
CA LEU A 24 -12.60 17.11 4.61
C LEU A 24 -13.69 18.13 4.28
N LYS A 25 -14.87 18.02 4.89
CA LYS A 25 -15.95 19.01 4.76
C LYS A 25 -15.56 20.35 5.38
N ALA A 26 -14.99 20.35 6.58
CA ALA A 26 -14.51 21.56 7.25
C ALA A 26 -13.39 22.25 6.48
N ALA A 27 -12.52 21.48 5.83
CA ALA A 27 -11.47 21.99 4.93
C ALA A 27 -12.00 22.44 3.55
N HIS A 28 -13.32 22.42 3.35
CA HIS A 28 -13.95 22.78 2.06
C HIS A 28 -13.40 21.98 0.87
N ALA A 29 -13.00 20.71 1.08
CA ALA A 29 -12.58 19.84 0.00
C ALA A 29 -13.71 19.70 -1.04
N PRO A 30 -13.44 19.89 -2.35
CA PRO A 30 -14.49 19.89 -3.39
C PRO A 30 -14.94 18.45 -3.72
N LEU A 31 -15.37 17.71 -2.70
CA LEU A 31 -15.74 16.29 -2.77
C LEU A 31 -17.22 16.07 -2.41
N THR A 32 -17.83 15.09 -3.07
CA THR A 32 -19.09 14.46 -2.69
C THR A 32 -18.87 12.98 -2.44
N TYR A 33 -19.69 12.33 -1.63
CA TYR A 33 -19.43 10.99 -1.09
C TYR A 33 -20.60 10.05 -1.38
N GLU A 34 -20.34 8.92 -2.05
CA GLU A 34 -21.24 7.77 -2.13
C GLU A 34 -20.76 6.74 -1.09
N ILE A 35 -21.47 6.59 0.04
CA ILE A 35 -21.01 5.87 1.24
C ILE A 35 -21.68 4.50 1.31
N PHE A 36 -20.89 3.45 1.52
CA PHE A 36 -21.33 2.07 1.63
C PHE A 36 -20.78 1.41 2.89
N ASN A 37 -21.63 0.62 3.55
CA ASN A 37 -21.17 -0.32 4.56
C ASN A 37 -20.60 -1.54 3.85
N VAL A 38 -19.46 -2.02 4.31
CA VAL A 38 -18.75 -3.19 3.76
C VAL A 38 -18.06 -3.94 4.90
N GLY A 39 -17.74 -5.21 4.69
CA GLY A 39 -17.01 -6.02 5.64
C GLY A 39 -17.86 -7.07 6.33
N ALA A 40 -17.44 -7.54 7.52
CA ALA A 40 -18.03 -8.65 8.22
C ALA A 40 -19.51 -8.41 8.60
N ALA A 41 -19.82 -7.22 9.12
CA ALA A 41 -21.20 -6.86 9.49
C ALA A 41 -22.14 -6.81 8.27
N GLU A 42 -21.64 -6.41 7.12
CA GLU A 42 -22.41 -6.41 5.87
C GLU A 42 -22.62 -7.84 5.36
N TYR A 43 -21.61 -8.69 5.49
CA TYR A 43 -21.72 -10.10 5.14
C TYR A 43 -22.78 -10.84 5.97
N GLU A 44 -22.85 -10.60 7.27
CA GLU A 44 -23.88 -11.17 8.15
C GLU A 44 -25.29 -10.73 7.76
N ARG A 45 -25.45 -9.51 7.25
CA ARG A 45 -26.74 -8.94 6.85
C ARG A 45 -27.19 -9.40 5.47
N ASN A 46 -26.29 -9.40 4.49
CA ASN A 46 -26.63 -9.52 3.07
C ASN A 46 -25.89 -10.66 2.35
N GLY A 47 -25.02 -11.41 3.04
CA GLY A 47 -24.25 -12.51 2.46
C GLY A 47 -23.10 -12.08 1.52
N ALA A 48 -22.80 -10.78 1.45
CA ALA A 48 -21.71 -10.26 0.64
C ALA A 48 -20.85 -9.28 1.46
N LEU A 49 -19.53 -9.46 1.43
CA LEU A 49 -18.58 -8.55 2.13
C LEU A 49 -18.57 -7.15 1.52
N ILE A 50 -18.81 -7.04 0.23
CA ILE A 50 -18.96 -5.79 -0.51
C ILE A 50 -20.21 -5.92 -1.37
N PRO A 51 -21.26 -5.11 -1.17
CA PRO A 51 -22.46 -5.14 -1.97
C PRO A 51 -22.20 -4.69 -3.42
N ASN A 52 -23.01 -5.17 -4.36
CA ASN A 52 -22.78 -4.92 -5.79
C ASN A 52 -22.87 -3.43 -6.17
N ASP A 53 -23.76 -2.69 -5.55
CA ASP A 53 -23.92 -1.25 -5.76
C ASP A 53 -22.68 -0.45 -5.32
N ALA A 54 -21.95 -0.92 -4.31
CA ALA A 54 -20.66 -0.36 -3.91
C ALA A 54 -19.58 -0.54 -5.01
N PHE A 55 -19.56 -1.69 -5.69
CA PHE A 55 -18.70 -1.88 -6.85
C PHE A 55 -19.10 -0.98 -8.02
N VAL A 56 -20.40 -0.88 -8.33
CA VAL A 56 -20.93 -0.01 -9.38
C VAL A 56 -20.56 1.46 -9.12
N SER A 57 -20.67 1.91 -7.86
CA SER A 57 -20.23 3.24 -7.45
C SER A 57 -18.74 3.46 -7.71
N PHE A 58 -17.89 2.52 -7.28
CA PHE A 58 -16.43 2.65 -7.50
C PHE A 58 -16.08 2.64 -8.99
N GLU A 59 -16.71 1.80 -9.78
CA GLU A 59 -16.52 1.74 -11.23
C GLU A 59 -16.92 3.04 -11.95
N LYS A 60 -17.92 3.76 -11.42
CA LYS A 60 -18.36 5.07 -11.89
C LYS A 60 -17.45 6.21 -11.44
N THR A 61 -17.02 6.20 -10.17
CA THR A 61 -16.27 7.31 -9.57
C THR A 61 -14.78 7.23 -9.84
N HIS A 62 -14.24 6.03 -10.07
CA HIS A 62 -12.82 5.71 -10.22
C HIS A 62 -11.96 6.02 -8.96
N LEU A 63 -12.58 6.54 -7.90
CA LEU A 63 -11.91 6.89 -6.66
C LEU A 63 -12.60 6.24 -5.47
N LEU A 64 -11.83 5.54 -4.67
CA LEU A 64 -12.28 4.88 -3.45
C LEU A 64 -11.51 5.39 -2.24
N LEU A 65 -12.22 5.83 -1.21
CA LEU A 65 -11.71 5.98 0.14
C LEU A 65 -12.17 4.77 0.96
N LYS A 66 -11.23 3.94 1.44
CA LYS A 66 -11.52 2.68 2.10
C LYS A 66 -10.95 2.65 3.50
N SER A 67 -11.80 2.38 4.48
CA SER A 67 -11.39 2.04 5.85
C SER A 67 -11.02 0.56 6.00
N PRO A 68 -10.45 0.14 7.13
CA PRO A 68 -10.07 -1.26 7.36
C PRO A 68 -11.25 -2.20 7.21
N ILE A 69 -11.04 -3.33 6.54
CA ILE A 69 -12.02 -4.40 6.38
C ILE A 69 -11.43 -5.68 6.96
N THR A 70 -12.16 -6.31 7.86
CA THR A 70 -11.79 -7.60 8.43
C THR A 70 -12.16 -8.70 7.43
N THR A 71 -11.17 -9.50 7.03
CA THR A 71 -11.44 -10.73 6.28
C THR A 71 -11.64 -11.85 7.29
N PRO A 72 -12.80 -12.53 7.29
CA PRO A 72 -13.04 -13.63 8.20
C PRO A 72 -11.94 -14.71 8.08
N ILE A 73 -11.43 -15.17 9.21
CA ILE A 73 -10.46 -16.27 9.27
C ILE A 73 -11.23 -17.57 9.03
N GLY A 74 -11.02 -18.19 7.87
CA GLY A 74 -11.69 -19.46 7.54
C GLY A 74 -11.42 -19.90 6.10
N LYS A 75 -11.75 -21.16 5.78
CA LYS A 75 -11.55 -21.71 4.46
C LYS A 75 -12.43 -20.98 3.43
N GLY A 76 -11.82 -20.34 2.44
CA GLY A 76 -12.48 -19.83 1.24
C GLY A 76 -12.49 -18.32 1.02
N PHE A 77 -12.13 -17.49 1.99
CA PHE A 77 -12.05 -16.06 1.78
C PHE A 77 -10.63 -15.62 1.41
N ARG A 78 -10.45 -15.08 0.20
CA ARG A 78 -9.24 -14.32 -0.15
C ARG A 78 -9.30 -12.95 0.52
N SER A 79 -8.13 -12.39 0.85
CA SER A 79 -8.07 -11.01 1.33
C SER A 79 -8.82 -10.07 0.38
N LEU A 80 -9.77 -9.29 0.93
CA LEU A 80 -10.52 -8.31 0.15
C LEU A 80 -9.63 -7.24 -0.47
N ASN A 81 -8.56 -6.86 0.25
CA ASN A 81 -7.58 -5.93 -0.29
C ASN A 81 -6.92 -6.48 -1.54
N VAL A 82 -6.46 -7.74 -1.51
CA VAL A 82 -5.88 -8.41 -2.68
C VAL A 82 -6.90 -8.53 -3.82
N THR A 83 -8.16 -8.84 -3.50
CA THR A 83 -9.24 -8.93 -4.50
C THR A 83 -9.49 -7.59 -5.19
N LEU A 84 -9.58 -6.48 -4.44
CA LEU A 84 -9.76 -5.14 -5.01
C LEU A 84 -8.57 -4.72 -5.85
N ARG A 85 -7.34 -4.93 -5.36
CA ARG A 85 -6.10 -4.60 -6.08
C ARG A 85 -6.01 -5.32 -7.41
N ASN A 86 -6.35 -6.62 -7.45
CA ASN A 86 -6.32 -7.41 -8.67
C ASN A 86 -7.47 -7.05 -9.62
N LYS A 87 -8.73 -6.93 -9.11
CA LYS A 87 -9.91 -6.59 -9.93
C LYS A 87 -9.71 -5.27 -10.70
N TYR A 88 -9.15 -4.26 -10.05
CA TYR A 88 -8.98 -2.93 -10.62
C TYR A 88 -7.54 -2.63 -11.08
N ASN A 89 -6.68 -3.66 -11.11
CA ASN A 89 -5.28 -3.55 -11.50
C ASN A 89 -4.55 -2.38 -10.80
N LEU A 90 -4.73 -2.29 -9.47
CA LEU A 90 -4.09 -1.26 -8.65
C LEU A 90 -2.65 -1.67 -8.36
N TYR A 91 -1.80 -1.56 -9.36
CA TYR A 91 -0.45 -2.14 -9.36
C TYR A 91 0.58 -1.40 -8.50
N ALA A 92 0.36 -0.12 -8.23
CA ALA A 92 1.28 0.69 -7.43
C ALA A 92 0.68 0.98 -6.06
N ASN A 93 1.29 0.46 -5.00
CA ASN A 93 0.99 0.88 -3.64
C ASN A 93 2.05 1.91 -3.19
N ILE A 94 1.62 3.14 -2.97
CA ILE A 94 2.48 4.27 -2.63
C ILE A 94 2.24 4.66 -1.18
N ARG A 95 3.28 4.60 -0.37
CA ARG A 95 3.24 4.85 1.08
C ARG A 95 4.27 5.90 1.48
N PRO A 96 3.89 7.18 1.63
CA PRO A 96 4.77 8.23 2.12
C PRO A 96 4.84 8.20 3.65
N ALA A 97 6.03 7.96 4.20
CA ALA A 97 6.33 8.06 5.62
C ALA A 97 7.02 9.39 5.90
N LYS A 98 6.31 10.30 6.58
CA LYS A 98 6.82 11.64 6.90
C LYS A 98 6.67 11.93 8.38
N SER A 99 7.77 12.33 9.05
CA SER A 99 7.77 12.75 10.45
C SER A 99 6.83 13.94 10.66
N ASN A 100 6.18 13.95 11.82
CA ASN A 100 5.33 15.04 12.27
C ASN A 100 5.80 15.50 13.67
N ASP A 101 6.00 16.78 13.86
CA ASP A 101 6.48 17.37 15.11
C ASP A 101 5.55 17.13 16.32
N ALA A 102 4.27 16.83 16.04
CA ALA A 102 3.30 16.47 17.08
C ALA A 102 3.52 15.05 17.66
N VAL A 103 4.33 14.22 17.00
CA VAL A 103 4.58 12.82 17.38
C VAL A 103 6.03 12.65 17.82
N LYS A 104 6.22 12.21 19.06
CA LYS A 104 7.56 11.92 19.58
C LYS A 104 8.08 10.61 18.99
N THR A 105 9.14 10.68 18.21
CA THR A 105 9.88 9.53 17.70
C THR A 105 11.39 9.81 17.82
N PRO A 106 12.24 8.77 17.92
CA PRO A 106 13.69 8.95 17.89
C PRO A 106 14.22 9.37 16.52
N PHE A 107 13.38 9.42 15.49
CA PHE A 107 13.76 9.70 14.10
C PHE A 107 13.11 11.00 13.60
N PRO A 108 13.70 12.18 13.91
CA PRO A 108 13.25 13.44 13.33
C PRO A 108 13.59 13.48 11.83
N ASN A 109 12.80 14.22 11.05
CA ASN A 109 13.06 14.51 9.63
C ASN A 109 13.02 13.28 8.68
N VAL A 110 12.26 12.23 9.01
CA VAL A 110 11.97 11.16 8.05
C VAL A 110 11.02 11.71 6.97
N ASP A 111 11.39 11.54 5.72
CA ASP A 111 10.54 11.86 4.55
C ASP A 111 10.84 10.88 3.41
N ILE A 112 10.28 9.67 3.51
CA ILE A 112 10.55 8.53 2.63
C ILE A 112 9.25 8.11 1.95
N VAL A 113 9.32 7.80 0.65
CA VAL A 113 8.17 7.28 -0.09
C VAL A 113 8.48 5.87 -0.59
N THR A 114 7.69 4.89 -0.17
CA THR A 114 7.80 3.51 -0.65
C THR A 114 6.85 3.27 -1.82
N PHE A 115 7.39 2.87 -2.97
CA PHE A 115 6.68 2.35 -4.13
C PHE A 115 6.74 0.83 -4.09
N ARG A 116 5.63 0.20 -3.70
CA ARG A 116 5.47 -1.25 -3.61
C ARG A 116 4.71 -1.75 -4.83
N GLU A 117 5.28 -2.69 -5.59
CA GLU A 117 4.52 -3.46 -6.56
C GLU A 117 3.41 -4.22 -5.81
N ASN A 118 2.21 -4.32 -6.39
CA ASN A 118 1.03 -4.65 -5.61
C ASN A 118 0.22 -5.82 -6.18
N THR A 119 0.63 -6.41 -7.31
CA THR A 119 -0.17 -7.40 -8.06
C THR A 119 0.49 -8.77 -8.22
N GLU A 120 1.78 -8.89 -7.94
CA GLU A 120 2.53 -10.13 -8.11
C GLU A 120 3.40 -10.47 -6.89
N ASP A 121 4.53 -11.14 -7.06
CA ASP A 121 5.43 -11.66 -6.03
C ASP A 121 4.80 -12.89 -5.32
N LEU A 122 5.07 -13.11 -4.05
CA LEU A 122 4.45 -14.16 -3.23
C LEU A 122 2.94 -13.93 -2.98
N TYR A 123 2.46 -12.70 -3.19
CA TYR A 123 1.05 -12.34 -3.04
C TYR A 123 0.12 -12.93 -4.12
N VAL A 124 0.66 -13.58 -5.14
CA VAL A 124 -0.13 -14.41 -6.07
C VAL A 124 -0.77 -15.61 -5.36
N GLY A 125 -0.22 -16.01 -4.20
CA GLY A 125 -0.77 -17.08 -3.35
C GLY A 125 -0.68 -18.46 -3.99
N ILE A 126 0.31 -18.70 -4.84
CA ILE A 126 0.53 -20.00 -5.47
C ILE A 126 1.43 -20.83 -4.56
N GLU A 127 0.83 -21.82 -3.92
CA GLU A 127 1.52 -22.78 -3.06
C GLU A 127 1.25 -24.21 -3.52
N THR A 128 2.25 -25.06 -3.40
CA THR A 128 2.18 -26.47 -3.79
C THR A 128 2.65 -27.34 -2.64
N GLN A 129 1.75 -28.19 -2.15
CA GLN A 129 2.11 -29.25 -1.19
C GLN A 129 2.91 -30.33 -1.94
N ILE A 130 4.18 -30.49 -1.64
CA ILE A 130 5.06 -31.48 -2.27
C ILE A 130 4.89 -32.82 -1.57
N ASP A 131 4.95 -32.80 -0.25
CA ASP A 131 4.71 -33.94 0.61
C ASP A 131 4.16 -33.49 1.96
N ARG A 132 3.97 -34.42 2.92
CA ARG A 132 3.39 -34.15 4.24
C ARG A 132 4.14 -33.05 5.02
N ASN A 133 5.43 -32.86 4.77
CA ASN A 133 6.31 -31.98 5.53
C ASN A 133 6.87 -30.81 4.70
N THR A 134 6.60 -30.74 3.38
CA THR A 134 7.23 -29.81 2.46
C THR A 134 6.19 -29.07 1.63
N VAL A 135 6.26 -27.73 1.65
CA VAL A 135 5.43 -26.84 0.83
C VAL A 135 6.33 -25.90 0.04
N HIS A 136 6.03 -25.72 -1.24
CA HIS A 136 6.67 -24.71 -2.08
C HIS A 136 5.75 -23.50 -2.21
N ALA A 137 6.28 -22.28 -2.06
CA ALA A 137 5.63 -21.03 -2.41
C ALA A 137 6.29 -20.45 -3.67
N THR A 138 5.46 -20.02 -4.63
CA THR A 138 5.93 -19.49 -5.90
C THR A 138 5.97 -17.97 -5.87
N LYS A 139 7.16 -17.40 -6.08
CA LYS A 139 7.36 -15.97 -6.31
C LYS A 139 7.32 -15.69 -7.81
N ILE A 140 6.45 -14.76 -8.25
CA ILE A 140 6.35 -14.34 -9.65
C ILE A 140 6.82 -12.89 -9.77
N ILE A 141 7.78 -12.65 -10.64
CA ILE A 141 8.24 -11.31 -11.03
C ILE A 141 8.20 -11.25 -12.56
N THR A 142 7.46 -10.27 -13.08
CA THR A 142 7.34 -10.07 -14.53
C THR A 142 7.98 -8.75 -14.97
N ARG A 143 8.47 -8.71 -16.20
CA ARG A 143 9.00 -7.48 -16.81
C ARG A 143 7.95 -6.38 -16.81
N THR A 144 6.74 -6.68 -17.23
CA THR A 144 5.66 -5.68 -17.38
C THR A 144 5.29 -5.02 -16.05
N ALA A 145 5.14 -5.80 -14.97
CA ALA A 145 4.82 -5.25 -13.65
C ALA A 145 6.01 -4.46 -13.07
N SER A 146 7.23 -4.97 -13.25
CA SER A 146 8.45 -4.29 -12.81
C SER A 146 8.65 -2.95 -13.53
N GLU A 147 8.50 -2.92 -14.85
CA GLU A 147 8.67 -1.69 -15.65
C GLU A 147 7.70 -0.59 -15.21
N ARG A 148 6.42 -0.91 -15.03
CA ARG A 148 5.41 0.09 -14.67
C ARG A 148 5.65 0.71 -13.30
N ILE A 149 5.93 -0.11 -12.27
CA ILE A 149 6.14 0.41 -10.90
C ILE A 149 7.44 1.21 -10.80
N ILE A 150 8.50 0.75 -11.45
CA ILE A 150 9.79 1.44 -11.45
C ILE A 150 9.68 2.78 -12.19
N ARG A 151 9.06 2.79 -13.36
CA ARG A 151 8.84 4.02 -14.14
C ARG A 151 8.01 5.05 -13.38
N ASP A 152 6.95 4.61 -12.70
CA ASP A 152 6.12 5.48 -11.87
C ASP A 152 6.90 6.09 -10.71
N ALA A 153 7.80 5.33 -10.08
CA ALA A 153 8.66 5.87 -9.02
C ALA A 153 9.56 7.00 -9.53
N PHE A 154 10.17 6.86 -10.71
CA PHE A 154 10.99 7.92 -11.32
C PHE A 154 10.15 9.12 -11.79
N ILE A 155 8.98 8.88 -12.41
CA ILE A 155 8.06 9.96 -12.80
C ILE A 155 7.60 10.74 -11.58
N TYR A 156 7.27 10.05 -10.49
CA TYR A 156 6.90 10.68 -9.22
C TYR A 156 8.07 11.49 -8.66
N ALA A 157 9.29 10.95 -8.66
CA ALA A 157 10.49 11.65 -8.23
C ALA A 157 10.62 13.00 -8.94
N ARG A 158 10.59 12.99 -10.28
CA ARG A 158 10.67 14.20 -11.10
C ARG A 158 9.54 15.18 -10.82
N LYS A 159 8.27 14.69 -10.78
CA LYS A 159 7.09 15.52 -10.51
C LYS A 159 7.10 16.16 -9.11
N LYS A 160 7.62 15.45 -8.11
CA LYS A 160 7.66 15.89 -6.71
C LYS A 160 8.98 16.54 -6.32
N LYS A 161 9.90 16.69 -7.29
CA LYS A 161 11.25 17.24 -7.06
C LYS A 161 12.02 16.47 -5.99
N ARG A 162 11.86 15.15 -6.00
CA ARG A 162 12.65 14.23 -5.21
C ARG A 162 14.00 13.99 -5.90
N HIS A 163 15.00 13.58 -5.14
CA HIS A 163 16.38 13.56 -5.61
C HIS A 163 16.87 12.16 -5.96
N LYS A 164 16.31 11.12 -5.31
CA LYS A 164 16.87 9.78 -5.37
C LYS A 164 15.79 8.68 -5.40
N VAL A 165 16.04 7.65 -6.22
CA VAL A 165 15.27 6.41 -6.22
C VAL A 165 16.18 5.23 -5.91
N THR A 166 15.90 4.50 -4.84
CA THR A 166 16.62 3.29 -4.42
C THR A 166 15.81 2.04 -4.79
N CYS A 167 16.41 1.15 -5.58
CA CYS A 167 15.85 -0.18 -5.83
C CYS A 167 16.14 -1.12 -4.65
N VAL A 168 15.10 -1.71 -4.06
CA VAL A 168 15.27 -2.67 -2.98
C VAL A 168 14.99 -4.09 -3.48
N HIS A 169 15.95 -5.00 -3.28
CA HIS A 169 15.92 -6.35 -3.85
C HIS A 169 16.69 -7.37 -3.00
N LYS A 170 16.66 -8.65 -3.38
CA LYS A 170 17.49 -9.74 -2.82
C LYS A 170 18.20 -10.53 -3.94
N ALA A 171 18.66 -9.85 -4.99
CA ALA A 171 19.25 -10.46 -6.19
C ALA A 171 20.56 -11.25 -5.94
N ASN A 172 21.19 -11.05 -4.78
CA ASN A 172 22.33 -11.89 -4.38
C ASN A 172 21.93 -13.35 -4.09
N ILE A 173 20.66 -13.59 -3.74
CA ILE A 173 20.07 -14.91 -3.51
C ILE A 173 19.09 -15.26 -4.64
N LEU A 174 18.13 -14.41 -4.92
CA LEU A 174 17.08 -14.59 -5.95
C LEU A 174 17.57 -14.04 -7.30
N LYS A 175 18.55 -14.71 -7.88
CA LYS A 175 19.30 -14.22 -9.05
C LYS A 175 18.45 -14.03 -10.30
N LEU A 176 17.38 -14.82 -10.47
CA LEU A 176 16.49 -14.73 -11.62
C LEU A 176 15.34 -13.74 -11.36
N SER A 177 14.54 -13.94 -10.33
CA SER A 177 13.36 -13.11 -10.06
C SER A 177 13.75 -11.68 -9.66
N ASP A 178 14.51 -11.51 -8.59
CA ASP A 178 14.96 -10.19 -8.14
C ASP A 178 16.03 -9.60 -9.06
N GLY A 179 16.83 -10.48 -9.71
CA GLY A 179 17.75 -10.08 -10.76
C GLY A 179 17.05 -9.45 -11.96
N LEU A 180 15.87 -9.96 -12.34
CA LEU A 180 15.03 -9.34 -13.39
C LEU A 180 14.56 -7.95 -12.95
N PHE A 181 14.00 -7.81 -11.75
CA PHE A 181 13.56 -6.52 -11.22
C PHE A 181 14.70 -5.50 -11.19
N LEU A 182 15.87 -5.89 -10.69
CA LEU A 182 17.06 -5.04 -10.63
C LEU A 182 17.57 -4.65 -12.03
N SER A 183 17.57 -5.58 -12.99
CA SER A 183 18.02 -5.26 -14.36
C SER A 183 17.11 -4.23 -15.02
N ILE A 184 15.80 -4.36 -14.86
CA ILE A 184 14.80 -3.42 -15.37
C ILE A 184 14.96 -2.04 -14.69
N PHE A 185 15.22 -2.03 -13.39
CA PHE A 185 15.51 -0.78 -12.69
C PHE A 185 16.71 -0.06 -13.31
N LYS A 186 17.81 -0.77 -13.56
CA LYS A 186 19.01 -0.21 -14.19
C LYS A 186 18.78 0.23 -15.64
N GLU A 187 17.89 -0.43 -16.37
CA GLU A 187 17.46 -0.01 -17.71
C GLU A 187 16.70 1.32 -17.65
N ILE A 188 15.68 1.42 -16.82
CA ILE A 188 14.81 2.61 -16.70
C ILE A 188 15.56 3.79 -16.10
N ALA A 189 16.43 3.58 -15.12
CA ALA A 189 17.20 4.67 -14.48
C ALA A 189 18.00 5.49 -15.52
N LYS A 190 18.46 4.89 -16.61
CA LYS A 190 19.16 5.59 -17.71
C LYS A 190 18.28 6.61 -18.45
N GLU A 191 16.96 6.46 -18.39
CA GLU A 191 16.00 7.41 -18.99
C GLU A 191 15.78 8.66 -18.08
N PHE A 192 16.27 8.62 -16.84
CA PHE A 192 16.10 9.65 -15.82
C PHE A 192 17.46 10.12 -15.24
N PRO A 193 18.36 10.65 -16.07
CA PRO A 193 19.71 11.02 -15.64
C PRO A 193 19.75 12.20 -14.65
N ASP A 194 18.62 12.87 -14.48
CA ASP A 194 18.41 13.97 -13.52
C ASP A 194 18.03 13.46 -12.11
N ILE A 195 17.79 12.16 -11.93
CA ILE A 195 17.46 11.54 -10.64
C ILE A 195 18.58 10.59 -10.23
N GLU A 196 19.12 10.76 -9.04
CA GLU A 196 20.08 9.80 -8.47
C GLU A 196 19.43 8.43 -8.33
N SER A 197 20.15 7.37 -8.66
CA SER A 197 19.64 6.01 -8.52
C SER A 197 20.70 5.10 -7.93
N ASP A 198 20.29 4.27 -6.94
CA ASP A 198 21.12 3.21 -6.38
C ASP A 198 20.28 1.94 -6.14
N ASP A 199 20.97 0.85 -5.82
CA ASP A 199 20.32 -0.40 -5.44
C ASP A 199 20.87 -0.93 -4.11
N LYS A 200 19.99 -1.51 -3.30
CA LYS A 200 20.35 -2.06 -1.99
C LYS A 200 19.64 -3.38 -1.71
N ILE A 201 20.35 -4.26 -1.01
CA ILE A 201 19.82 -5.55 -0.53
C ILE A 201 18.86 -5.28 0.63
N VAL A 202 17.68 -5.92 0.63
CA VAL A 202 16.56 -5.65 1.53
C VAL A 202 16.90 -5.71 3.03
N ASP A 203 17.65 -6.69 3.45
CA ASP A 203 18.09 -6.82 4.86
C ASP A 203 19.03 -5.67 5.28
N ASN A 204 19.90 -5.25 4.38
CA ASN A 204 20.74 -4.07 4.60
C ASN A 204 19.88 -2.78 4.65
N VAL A 205 18.86 -2.66 3.80
CA VAL A 205 17.92 -1.53 3.85
C VAL A 205 17.23 -1.46 5.21
N CYS A 206 16.74 -2.58 5.75
CA CYS A 206 16.09 -2.61 7.06
C CYS A 206 17.02 -2.08 8.16
N MET A 207 18.28 -2.47 8.16
CA MET A 207 19.29 -1.96 9.11
C MET A 207 19.54 -0.45 8.88
N GLN A 208 19.78 -0.05 7.64
CA GLN A 208 20.10 1.35 7.31
C GLN A 208 18.94 2.31 7.60
N LEU A 209 17.69 1.90 7.42
CA LEU A 209 16.52 2.71 7.75
C LEU A 209 16.45 3.04 9.25
N VAL A 210 16.90 2.15 10.11
CA VAL A 210 16.95 2.40 11.56
C VAL A 210 18.18 3.24 11.96
N MET A 211 19.28 3.13 11.23
CA MET A 211 20.52 3.85 11.55
C MET A 211 20.60 5.23 10.89
N HIS A 212 20.17 5.31 9.63
CA HIS A 212 20.35 6.45 8.75
C HIS A 212 19.14 6.63 7.81
N PRO A 213 17.92 6.86 8.33
CA PRO A 213 16.72 7.03 7.48
C PRO A 213 16.85 8.20 6.49
N GLU A 214 17.65 9.20 6.81
CA GLU A 214 17.93 10.38 5.96
C GLU A 214 18.62 10.04 4.64
N ASN A 215 19.20 8.85 4.51
CA ASN A 215 19.84 8.38 3.27
C ASN A 215 18.85 7.87 2.22
N PHE A 216 17.56 7.81 2.56
CA PHE A 216 16.50 7.31 1.68
C PHE A 216 15.53 8.44 1.33
N ASP A 217 15.10 8.45 0.08
CA ASP A 217 14.10 9.40 -0.44
C ASP A 217 12.90 8.63 -1.03
N ILE A 218 13.08 7.98 -2.19
CA ILE A 218 12.10 7.05 -2.75
C ILE A 218 12.71 5.66 -2.78
N MET A 219 11.94 4.67 -2.35
CA MET A 219 12.30 3.26 -2.50
C MET A 219 11.29 2.58 -3.43
N VAL A 220 11.77 1.80 -4.40
CA VAL A 220 10.93 0.95 -5.25
C VAL A 220 11.25 -0.52 -5.00
N THR A 221 10.20 -1.34 -4.82
CA THR A 221 10.34 -2.70 -4.32
C THR A 221 9.36 -3.67 -4.98
N PRO A 222 9.71 -4.97 -5.07
CA PRO A 222 8.73 -6.06 -5.18
C PRO A 222 7.72 -6.03 -4.02
N ASN A 223 6.65 -6.76 -4.15
CA ASN A 223 5.48 -6.69 -3.26
C ASN A 223 5.82 -7.00 -1.80
N LEU A 224 6.39 -8.17 -1.50
CA LEU A 224 6.66 -8.58 -0.12
C LEU A 224 7.63 -7.63 0.60
N TYR A 225 8.70 -7.24 -0.05
CA TYR A 225 9.66 -6.32 0.57
C TYR A 225 9.04 -4.95 0.82
N GLY A 226 8.20 -4.48 -0.09
CA GLY A 226 7.47 -3.22 0.08
C GLY A 226 6.51 -3.25 1.26
N ASP A 227 5.89 -4.39 1.53
CA ASP A 227 5.04 -4.55 2.72
C ASP A 227 5.87 -4.41 4.01
N ILE A 228 6.93 -5.18 4.12
CA ILE A 228 7.81 -5.18 5.30
C ILE A 228 8.45 -3.80 5.52
N ILE A 229 8.99 -3.19 4.47
CA ILE A 229 9.71 -1.91 4.55
C ILE A 229 8.76 -0.77 4.88
N SER A 230 7.56 -0.75 4.31
CA SER A 230 6.60 0.32 4.61
C SER A 230 6.09 0.26 6.05
N ASP A 231 5.94 -0.93 6.64
CA ASP A 231 5.62 -1.07 8.05
C ASP A 231 6.79 -0.64 8.94
N LEU A 232 8.03 -0.95 8.55
CA LEU A 232 9.21 -0.46 9.24
C LEU A 232 9.30 1.08 9.19
N THR A 233 9.10 1.68 8.02
CA THR A 233 9.11 3.16 7.89
C THR A 233 7.96 3.82 8.64
N SER A 234 6.80 3.16 8.79
CA SER A 234 5.73 3.65 9.65
C SER A 234 6.15 3.69 11.11
N GLY A 235 6.90 2.68 11.57
CA GLY A 235 7.47 2.66 12.91
C GLY A 235 8.42 3.84 13.19
N LEU A 236 9.20 4.26 12.17
CA LEU A 236 10.09 5.42 12.30
C LEU A 236 9.33 6.73 12.55
N ILE A 237 8.13 6.88 12.02
CA ILE A 237 7.32 8.11 12.17
C ILE A 237 6.29 8.04 13.30
N GLY A 238 6.20 6.91 14.04
CA GLY A 238 5.32 6.77 15.21
C GLY A 238 4.21 5.72 15.08
N GLY A 239 4.13 4.99 13.96
CA GLY A 239 3.26 3.83 13.79
C GLY A 239 2.36 3.86 12.57
N LEU A 240 1.67 2.72 12.33
CA LEU A 240 0.83 2.49 11.15
C LEU A 240 -0.33 3.49 11.00
N GLY A 241 -0.84 4.04 12.09
CA GLY A 241 -1.92 5.03 12.08
C GLY A 241 -1.55 6.36 11.44
N LEU A 242 -0.25 6.62 11.25
CA LEU A 242 0.27 7.86 10.65
C LEU A 242 0.68 7.69 9.18
N LEU A 243 0.58 6.47 8.65
CA LEU A 243 1.03 6.17 7.29
C LEU A 243 -0.17 6.16 6.32
N PRO A 244 -0.29 7.13 5.41
CA PRO A 244 -1.27 7.08 4.34
C PRO A 244 -0.86 6.07 3.28
N SER A 245 -1.84 5.47 2.61
CA SER A 245 -1.62 4.52 1.52
C SER A 245 -2.50 4.84 0.32
N MET A 246 -1.87 4.86 -0.86
CA MET A 246 -2.55 4.96 -2.15
C MET A 246 -2.29 3.69 -2.95
N ASN A 247 -3.34 3.03 -3.43
CA ASN A 247 -3.24 1.97 -4.42
C ASN A 247 -3.70 2.53 -5.76
N ILE A 248 -2.81 2.58 -6.73
CA ILE A 248 -3.05 3.26 -8.02
C ILE A 248 -2.95 2.26 -9.16
N GLY A 249 -3.94 2.29 -10.04
CA GLY A 249 -3.97 1.67 -11.35
C GLY A 249 -3.98 2.71 -12.45
N THR A 250 -4.21 2.27 -13.68
CA THR A 250 -4.35 3.17 -14.83
C THR A 250 -5.60 4.04 -14.71
N ASP A 251 -6.73 3.43 -14.33
CA ASP A 251 -8.04 4.09 -14.34
C ASP A 251 -8.60 4.33 -12.95
N TYR A 252 -8.14 3.57 -11.95
CA TYR A 252 -8.68 3.55 -10.60
C TYR A 252 -7.65 3.91 -9.55
N ALA A 253 -8.09 4.55 -8.47
CA ALA A 253 -7.27 4.79 -7.28
C ALA A 253 -8.06 4.48 -6.01
N MET A 254 -7.43 3.77 -5.08
CA MET A 254 -7.95 3.45 -3.76
C MET A 254 -7.03 4.02 -2.69
N PHE A 255 -7.60 4.87 -1.84
CA PHE A 255 -6.92 5.45 -0.68
C PHE A 255 -7.37 4.71 0.57
N GLU A 256 -6.44 4.29 1.38
CA GLU A 256 -6.73 3.50 2.58
C GLU A 256 -5.76 3.80 3.71
N ALA A 257 -6.20 3.56 4.95
CA ALA A 257 -5.32 3.43 6.09
C ALA A 257 -4.56 2.10 6.02
N VAL A 258 -3.34 2.07 6.52
CA VAL A 258 -2.50 0.85 6.53
C VAL A 258 -2.84 -0.04 7.72
N HIS A 259 -3.33 0.52 8.83
CA HIS A 259 -3.69 -0.21 10.05
C HIS A 259 -4.90 -1.14 9.89
N GLY A 260 -5.07 -2.07 10.83
CA GLY A 260 -6.21 -2.98 10.89
C GLY A 260 -7.48 -2.35 11.47
N SER A 261 -8.52 -3.16 11.64
CA SER A 261 -9.84 -2.75 12.10
C SER A 261 -9.94 -2.52 13.62
N ALA A 262 -8.94 -2.92 14.41
CA ALA A 262 -8.86 -2.74 15.87
C ALA A 262 -10.22 -2.91 16.59
N PRO A 263 -10.86 -4.09 16.53
CA PRO A 263 -12.21 -4.29 17.03
C PRO A 263 -12.34 -4.11 18.54
N ASP A 264 -11.24 -4.24 19.26
CA ASP A 264 -11.13 -4.07 20.72
C ASP A 264 -11.36 -2.63 21.20
N ILE A 265 -11.13 -1.65 20.35
CA ILE A 265 -11.34 -0.22 20.65
C ILE A 265 -12.47 0.41 19.82
N ALA A 266 -13.18 -0.38 19.02
CA ALA A 266 -14.27 0.11 18.18
C ALA A 266 -15.41 0.72 19.02
N GLY A 267 -15.88 1.91 18.65
CA GLY A 267 -16.92 2.65 19.36
C GLY A 267 -16.46 3.35 20.62
N MET A 268 -15.18 3.27 20.99
CA MET A 268 -14.63 3.99 22.15
C MET A 268 -14.25 5.43 21.83
N HIS A 269 -14.24 5.83 20.57
CA HIS A 269 -13.83 7.17 20.10
C HIS A 269 -12.43 7.60 20.55
N ILE A 270 -11.50 6.64 20.63
CA ILE A 270 -10.09 6.89 20.98
C ILE A 270 -9.13 6.68 19.80
N ALA A 271 -9.62 6.11 18.70
CA ALA A 271 -8.84 6.00 17.46
C ALA A 271 -8.68 7.40 16.84
N ASN A 272 -7.43 7.75 16.50
CA ASN A 272 -7.13 9.01 15.83
C ASN A 272 -7.00 8.73 14.32
N PRO A 273 -7.91 9.27 13.47
CA PRO A 273 -7.92 9.02 12.04
C PRO A 273 -6.79 9.72 11.31
#